data_10a27c8264572ff99cae5a8a9f66ba23
#
_entry.id   10a27c8264572ff99cae5a8a9f66ba23
#
_cell.length_a   1.000
_cell.length_b   1.000
_cell.length_c   1.000
_cell.angle_alpha   90.00
_cell.angle_beta   90.00
_cell.angle_gamma   90.00
#
_symmetry.space_group_name_H-M   'P 1'
#
loop_
_entity.id
_entity.type
_entity.pdbx_description
1 polymer ?
#
loop_
_entity_poly.entity_id
_entity_poly.type
_entity_poly.pdbx_seq_one_letter_code
_entity_poly.pdbx_strand_id
1 'polypeptide(L)'
;KEIAEHCFATLVPATVSTFADGESSVEFMENIRGEDVFIVQSTCTPVNDSLMELLIMIDAARRSSASRITAVIPYFGYARQDRKSASRTPITAKLVANLLVTAGADRILTMDLHAGQIQGFFDIPVDDLTSRVVFAKDIKRSIGIVDDPEVEQQGTVFVSPDAGGAVRARKFADMFNGDIAIVDKMRPEAGKSEVMNLIGDVKGKHAILVDDIVDSGGTLCK
;
A
#
# COMPACT_ATOMS: atom_id res chain seq x y z
N LYS A 1 7.61 1.66 16.86
CA LYS A 1 8.25 0.98 17.98
C LYS A 1 8.44 -0.50 17.65
N GLU A 2 7.37 -1.27 17.48
CA GLU A 2 7.41 -2.72 17.19
C GLU A 2 8.28 -3.10 15.99
N ILE A 3 8.21 -2.34 14.88
CA ILE A 3 9.07 -2.55 13.71
C ILE A 3 10.56 -2.44 14.10
N ALA A 4 10.94 -1.41 14.85
CA ALA A 4 12.32 -1.22 15.30
C ALA A 4 12.78 -2.38 16.20
N GLU A 5 11.92 -2.83 17.13
CA GLU A 5 12.18 -3.98 17.99
C GLU A 5 12.40 -5.27 17.18
N HIS A 6 11.54 -5.54 16.18
CA HIS A 6 11.69 -6.72 15.31
C HIS A 6 12.92 -6.68 14.41
N CYS A 7 13.36 -5.48 14.02
CA CYS A 7 14.56 -5.27 13.21
C CYS A 7 15.83 -5.12 14.04
N PHE A 8 15.76 -5.20 15.38
CA PHE A 8 16.86 -4.94 16.30
C PHE A 8 17.51 -3.57 16.05
N ALA A 9 16.70 -2.59 15.62
CA ALA A 9 17.13 -1.24 15.32
C ALA A 9 16.83 -0.28 16.48
N THR A 10 17.69 0.71 16.67
CA THR A 10 17.46 1.77 17.66
C THR A 10 16.38 2.71 17.17
N LEU A 11 15.41 3.00 18.03
CA LEU A 11 14.41 4.03 17.76
C LEU A 11 14.93 5.38 18.25
N VAL A 12 15.21 6.28 17.31
CA VAL A 12 15.64 7.65 17.62
C VAL A 12 14.46 8.45 18.17
N PRO A 13 14.57 9.07 19.35
CA PRO A 13 13.56 9.99 19.86
C PRO A 13 13.39 11.17 18.91
N ALA A 14 12.14 11.45 18.53
CA ALA A 14 11.78 12.59 17.71
C ALA A 14 10.48 13.20 18.19
N THR A 15 10.38 14.51 18.12
CA THR A 15 9.16 15.24 18.37
C THR A 15 8.52 15.61 17.05
N VAL A 16 7.27 15.21 16.87
CA VAL A 16 6.41 15.65 15.77
C VAL A 16 5.23 16.38 16.40
N SER A 17 5.05 17.63 16.04
CA SER A 17 4.02 18.49 16.60
C SER A 17 3.38 19.36 15.54
N THR A 18 2.26 19.99 15.87
CA THR A 18 1.55 20.91 15.00
C THR A 18 1.42 22.26 15.68
N PHE A 19 1.78 23.34 15.00
CA PHE A 19 1.54 24.69 15.46
C PHE A 19 0.06 25.05 15.45
N ALA A 20 -0.32 26.13 16.14
CA ALA A 20 -1.71 26.55 16.26
C ALA A 20 -2.40 26.88 14.91
N ASP A 21 -1.63 27.22 13.91
CA ASP A 21 -2.07 27.49 12.54
C ASP A 21 -2.15 26.23 11.63
N GLY A 22 -1.73 25.07 12.19
CA GLY A 22 -1.77 23.78 11.49
C GLY A 22 -0.46 23.38 10.81
N GLU A 23 0.59 24.17 10.90
CA GLU A 23 1.91 23.79 10.35
C GLU A 23 2.56 22.68 11.17
N SER A 24 3.13 21.68 10.50
CA SER A 24 3.84 20.58 11.15
C SER A 24 5.28 21.00 11.50
N SER A 25 5.75 20.52 12.66
CA SER A 25 7.13 20.72 13.13
C SER A 25 7.74 19.37 13.54
N VAL A 26 9.01 19.18 13.19
CA VAL A 26 9.77 17.95 13.48
C VAL A 26 11.12 18.31 14.09
N GLU A 27 11.52 17.59 15.13
CA GLU A 27 12.84 17.68 15.73
C GLU A 27 13.35 16.29 16.13
N PHE A 28 14.55 15.93 15.65
CA PHE A 28 15.27 14.75 16.16
C PHE A 28 16.01 15.12 17.45
N MET A 29 15.79 14.34 18.49
CA MET A 29 16.33 14.60 19.83
C MET A 29 17.74 14.02 20.01
N GLU A 30 18.23 13.25 19.05
CA GLU A 30 19.57 12.64 19.07
C GLU A 30 20.33 12.94 17.78
N ASN A 31 21.65 12.80 17.83
CA ASN A 31 22.50 13.00 16.66
C ASN A 31 22.37 11.82 15.70
N ILE A 32 21.96 12.11 14.46
CA ILE A 32 21.80 11.13 13.38
C ILE A 32 22.82 11.35 12.23
N ARG A 33 23.85 12.14 12.48
CA ARG A 33 24.90 12.40 11.49
C ARG A 33 25.64 11.13 11.07
N GLY A 34 25.66 10.87 9.78
CA GLY A 34 26.36 9.70 9.21
C GLY A 34 25.60 8.39 9.36
N GLU A 35 24.41 8.40 9.97
CA GLU A 35 23.61 7.21 10.19
C GLU A 35 22.75 6.86 8.95
N ASP A 36 22.36 5.59 8.86
CA ASP A 36 21.37 5.08 7.92
C ASP A 36 19.98 5.20 8.57
N VAL A 37 19.20 6.18 8.14
CA VAL A 37 17.95 6.58 8.78
C VAL A 37 16.76 6.01 8.04
N PHE A 38 15.89 5.29 8.76
CA PHE A 38 14.61 4.79 8.27
C PHE A 38 13.48 5.62 8.87
N ILE A 39 12.74 6.33 8.02
CA ILE A 39 11.56 7.13 8.43
C ILE A 39 10.32 6.33 8.09
N VAL A 40 9.61 5.85 9.11
CA VAL A 40 8.40 5.04 8.94
C VAL A 40 7.17 5.93 9.10
N GLN A 41 6.50 6.23 7.99
CA GLN A 41 5.32 7.07 7.94
C GLN A 41 4.35 6.59 6.86
N SER A 42 3.16 6.17 7.27
CA SER A 42 2.08 5.88 6.31
C SER A 42 1.44 7.18 5.84
N THR A 43 1.22 7.32 4.54
CA THR A 43 0.54 8.49 3.97
C THR A 43 -0.95 8.24 3.76
N CYS A 44 -1.60 7.57 4.75
CA CYS A 44 -3.04 7.42 4.84
C CYS A 44 -3.71 8.67 5.45
N THR A 45 -5.02 8.61 5.66
CA THR A 45 -5.79 9.72 6.23
C THR A 45 -5.28 10.12 7.64
N PRO A 46 -5.04 11.42 7.88
CA PRO A 46 -5.17 12.57 6.97
C PRO A 46 -4.00 12.65 5.98
N VAL A 47 -4.29 12.41 4.69
CA VAL A 47 -3.26 12.14 3.66
C VAL A 47 -2.27 13.31 3.48
N ASN A 48 -2.78 14.54 3.44
CA ASN A 48 -1.95 15.71 3.19
C ASN A 48 -1.02 16.00 4.37
N ASP A 49 -1.53 15.88 5.59
CA ASP A 49 -0.76 16.12 6.81
C ASP A 49 0.32 15.04 6.96
N SER A 50 -0.04 13.78 6.80
CA SER A 50 0.90 12.65 6.87
C SER A 50 2.00 12.74 5.80
N LEU A 51 1.66 13.19 4.59
CA LEU A 51 2.64 13.42 3.53
C LEU A 51 3.56 14.58 3.86
N MET A 52 3.02 15.70 4.35
CA MET A 52 3.82 16.86 4.72
C MET A 52 4.75 16.56 5.90
N GLU A 53 4.29 15.87 6.91
CA GLU A 53 5.13 15.39 8.03
C GLU A 53 6.30 14.53 7.52
N LEU A 54 6.02 13.58 6.61
CA LEU A 54 7.06 12.75 6.01
C LEU A 54 8.11 13.59 5.28
N LEU A 55 7.69 14.57 4.47
CA LEU A 55 8.59 15.44 3.74
C LEU A 55 9.48 16.28 4.68
N ILE A 56 8.89 16.81 5.75
CA ILE A 56 9.61 17.58 6.77
C ILE A 56 10.60 16.69 7.52
N MET A 57 10.23 15.45 7.88
CA MET A 57 11.14 14.48 8.52
C MET A 57 12.33 14.15 7.62
N ILE A 58 12.11 13.96 6.32
CA ILE A 58 13.17 13.68 5.35
C ILE A 58 14.12 14.89 5.24
N ASP A 59 13.59 16.11 5.13
CA ASP A 59 14.40 17.34 5.06
C ASP A 59 15.20 17.54 6.34
N ALA A 60 14.61 17.31 7.51
CA ALA A 60 15.29 17.40 8.80
C ALA A 60 16.43 16.38 8.90
N ALA A 61 16.23 15.13 8.47
CA ALA A 61 17.27 14.10 8.46
C ALA A 61 18.41 14.47 7.49
N ARG A 62 18.08 14.97 6.30
CA ARG A 62 19.06 15.46 5.32
C ARG A 62 19.91 16.62 5.88
N ARG A 63 19.28 17.61 6.52
CA ARG A 63 19.97 18.74 7.16
C ARG A 63 20.80 18.33 8.36
N SER A 64 20.44 17.24 9.03
CA SER A 64 21.22 16.64 10.10
C SER A 64 22.38 15.78 9.60
N SER A 65 22.62 15.75 8.28
CA SER A 65 23.69 15.01 7.62
C SER A 65 23.60 13.48 7.83
N ALA A 66 22.37 12.92 7.81
CA ALA A 66 22.20 11.49 7.69
C ALA A 66 22.94 10.95 6.46
N SER A 67 23.53 9.78 6.54
CA SER A 67 24.28 9.16 5.43
C SER A 67 23.39 8.65 4.33
N ARG A 68 22.24 8.08 4.70
CA ARG A 68 21.19 7.58 3.80
C ARG A 68 19.85 7.72 4.47
N ILE A 69 18.84 8.10 3.70
CA ILE A 69 17.47 8.28 4.18
C ILE A 69 16.54 7.34 3.39
N THR A 70 15.99 6.34 4.08
CA THR A 70 14.98 5.44 3.52
C THR A 70 13.60 5.84 4.03
N ALA A 71 12.72 6.27 3.14
CA ALA A 71 11.32 6.49 3.47
C ALA A 71 10.54 5.18 3.38
N VAL A 72 10.06 4.71 4.54
CA VAL A 72 9.23 3.50 4.67
C VAL A 72 7.77 3.92 4.73
N ILE A 73 7.04 3.68 3.64
CA ILE A 73 5.68 4.17 3.41
C ILE A 73 4.74 2.97 3.24
N PRO A 74 4.23 2.37 4.32
CA PRO A 74 3.37 1.18 4.23
C PRO A 74 2.11 1.38 3.38
N TYR A 75 1.53 2.58 3.39
CA TYR A 75 0.48 2.99 2.47
C TYR A 75 0.93 4.23 1.70
N PHE A 76 1.07 4.09 0.38
CA PHE A 76 1.47 5.17 -0.52
C PHE A 76 0.24 5.95 -0.98
N GLY A 77 -0.01 7.08 -0.37
CA GLY A 77 -1.11 7.98 -0.72
C GLY A 77 -0.99 8.48 -2.16
N TYR A 78 -2.14 8.81 -2.78
CA TYR A 78 -2.23 9.23 -4.19
C TYR A 78 -1.85 8.17 -5.24
N ALA A 79 -1.55 6.93 -4.85
CA ALA A 79 -1.19 5.85 -5.77
C ALA A 79 -2.26 5.58 -6.85
N ARG A 80 -3.55 5.82 -6.54
CA ARG A 80 -4.66 5.68 -7.50
C ARG A 80 -4.63 6.71 -8.67
N GLN A 81 -3.79 7.75 -8.55
CA GLN A 81 -3.62 8.79 -9.57
C GLN A 81 -2.29 8.59 -10.31
N ASP A 82 -2.06 7.38 -10.82
CA ASP A 82 -0.85 6.93 -11.51
C ASP A 82 -0.83 7.26 -13.00
N ARG A 83 -1.96 7.72 -13.54
CA ARG A 83 -2.16 8.08 -14.96
C ARG A 83 -3.22 9.17 -15.09
N LYS A 84 -3.23 9.83 -16.23
CA LYS A 84 -4.33 10.74 -16.57
C LYS A 84 -5.61 9.95 -16.82
N SER A 85 -6.62 10.13 -15.99
CA SER A 85 -7.94 9.53 -16.15
C SER A 85 -8.83 10.29 -17.14
N ALA A 86 -8.53 11.57 -17.40
CA ALA A 86 -9.23 12.44 -18.34
C ALA A 86 -8.29 13.52 -18.87
N SER A 87 -8.77 14.34 -19.81
CA SER A 87 -8.03 15.54 -20.26
C SER A 87 -7.79 16.48 -19.07
N ARG A 88 -6.61 17.09 -19.01
CA ARG A 88 -6.23 18.11 -18.00
C ARG A 88 -6.23 17.61 -16.55
N THR A 89 -6.09 16.30 -16.33
CA THR A 89 -5.90 15.73 -14.99
C THR A 89 -4.41 15.53 -14.68
N PRO A 90 -4.02 15.57 -13.40
CA PRO A 90 -2.65 15.33 -12.98
C PRO A 90 -2.27 13.84 -13.01
N ILE A 91 -0.98 13.57 -12.80
CA ILE A 91 -0.44 12.27 -12.38
C ILE A 91 0.14 12.50 -10.98
N THR A 92 -0.73 12.48 -9.96
CA THR A 92 -0.34 12.90 -8.61
C THR A 92 0.64 11.93 -7.95
N ALA A 93 0.59 10.64 -8.30
CA ALA A 93 1.59 9.68 -7.84
C ALA A 93 3.02 10.07 -8.28
N LYS A 94 3.20 10.60 -9.51
CA LYS A 94 4.50 11.13 -9.96
C LYS A 94 4.89 12.40 -9.22
N LEU A 95 3.93 13.29 -8.93
CA LEU A 95 4.19 14.49 -8.14
C LEU A 95 4.72 14.14 -6.75
N VAL A 96 4.06 13.19 -6.07
CA VAL A 96 4.47 12.71 -4.73
C VAL A 96 5.86 12.08 -4.79
N ALA A 97 6.14 11.25 -5.80
CA ALA A 97 7.46 10.67 -6.01
C ALA A 97 8.55 11.76 -6.13
N ASN A 98 8.30 12.79 -6.94
CA ASN A 98 9.23 13.91 -7.09
C ASN A 98 9.44 14.69 -5.78
N LEU A 99 8.38 14.91 -4.99
CA LEU A 99 8.47 15.61 -3.70
C LEU A 99 9.36 14.85 -2.73
N LEU A 100 9.19 13.51 -2.60
CA LEU A 100 9.98 12.67 -1.73
C LEU A 100 11.48 12.70 -2.11
N VAL A 101 11.79 12.57 -3.40
CA VAL A 101 13.17 12.66 -3.90
C VAL A 101 13.76 14.05 -3.64
N THR A 102 13.01 15.11 -3.92
CA THR A 102 13.46 16.49 -3.72
C THR A 102 13.70 16.82 -2.25
N ALA A 103 12.87 16.28 -1.34
CA ALA A 103 13.06 16.42 0.10
C ALA A 103 14.37 15.76 0.57
N GLY A 104 14.81 14.69 -0.11
CA GLY A 104 16.11 14.06 0.15
C GLY A 104 16.04 12.56 0.47
N ALA A 105 14.96 11.89 0.09
CA ALA A 105 14.91 10.43 0.19
C ALA A 105 15.91 9.80 -0.80
N ASP A 106 16.71 8.84 -0.32
CA ASP A 106 17.65 8.06 -1.12
C ASP A 106 17.07 6.72 -1.55
N ARG A 107 16.05 6.25 -0.85
CA ARG A 107 15.36 4.98 -1.11
C ARG A 107 13.92 5.04 -0.61
N ILE A 108 13.03 4.35 -1.31
CA ILE A 108 11.64 4.15 -0.91
C ILE A 108 11.42 2.67 -0.61
N LEU A 109 10.75 2.38 0.50
CA LEU A 109 10.21 1.07 0.81
C LEU A 109 8.72 1.23 1.02
N THR A 110 7.92 0.49 0.26
CA THR A 110 6.46 0.57 0.32
C THR A 110 5.84 -0.83 0.26
N MET A 111 4.53 -0.93 0.32
CA MET A 111 3.82 -2.21 0.29
C MET A 111 2.60 -2.14 -0.62
N ASP A 112 2.48 -3.13 -1.53
CA ASP A 112 1.34 -3.33 -2.43
C ASP A 112 0.91 -2.05 -3.15
N LEU A 113 1.80 -1.45 -3.90
CA LEU A 113 1.47 -0.30 -4.75
C LEU A 113 0.24 -0.59 -5.60
N HIS A 114 -0.65 0.40 -5.72
CA HIS A 114 -1.85 0.30 -6.56
C HIS A 114 -1.52 -0.17 -7.99
N ALA A 115 -0.40 0.32 -8.52
CA ALA A 115 0.10 -0.06 -9.83
C ALA A 115 1.63 -0.20 -9.77
N GLY A 116 2.16 -1.35 -10.17
CA GLY A 116 3.59 -1.66 -10.08
C GLY A 116 4.49 -0.69 -10.86
N GLN A 117 3.98 -0.06 -11.92
CA GLN A 117 4.70 0.94 -12.71
C GLN A 117 5.02 2.22 -11.93
N ILE A 118 4.39 2.47 -10.77
CA ILE A 118 4.72 3.62 -9.90
C ILE A 118 6.18 3.57 -9.46
N GLN A 119 6.78 2.38 -9.34
CA GLN A 119 8.21 2.21 -9.07
C GLN A 119 9.06 2.98 -10.10
N GLY A 120 8.64 3.00 -11.36
CA GLY A 120 9.31 3.75 -12.44
C GLY A 120 9.12 5.27 -12.38
N PHE A 121 8.36 5.80 -11.43
CA PHE A 121 8.24 7.25 -11.21
C PHE A 121 9.39 7.82 -10.39
N PHE A 122 10.17 6.97 -9.76
CA PHE A 122 11.32 7.34 -8.96
C PHE A 122 12.62 7.13 -9.73
N ASP A 123 13.56 8.05 -9.56
CA ASP A 123 14.94 7.92 -10.04
C ASP A 123 15.87 7.38 -8.95
N ILE A 124 15.31 6.90 -7.84
CA ILE A 124 15.98 6.25 -6.72
C ILE A 124 15.42 4.83 -6.54
N PRO A 125 16.14 3.93 -5.84
CA PRO A 125 15.65 2.58 -5.58
C PRO A 125 14.30 2.55 -4.85
N VAL A 126 13.41 1.67 -5.31
CA VAL A 126 12.10 1.41 -4.70
C VAL A 126 11.93 -0.07 -4.44
N ASP A 127 11.63 -0.42 -3.20
CA ASP A 127 11.22 -1.76 -2.81
C ASP A 127 9.70 -1.77 -2.56
N ASP A 128 8.97 -2.43 -3.44
CA ASP A 128 7.54 -2.68 -3.27
C ASP A 128 7.34 -4.07 -2.67
N LEU A 129 7.12 -4.12 -1.37
CA LEU A 129 6.88 -5.36 -0.65
C LEU A 129 5.46 -5.87 -0.91
N THR A 130 5.28 -7.17 -0.74
CA THR A 130 3.94 -7.77 -0.83
C THR A 130 3.43 -8.23 0.52
N SER A 131 2.22 -7.81 0.88
CA SER A 131 1.50 -8.26 2.08
C SER A 131 0.96 -9.69 1.95
N ARG A 132 0.94 -10.27 0.74
CA ARG A 132 0.35 -11.59 0.46
C ARG A 132 0.81 -12.69 1.42
N VAL A 133 2.10 -12.72 1.77
CA VAL A 133 2.64 -13.74 2.67
C VAL A 133 2.03 -13.63 4.08
N VAL A 134 1.79 -12.40 4.54
CA VAL A 134 1.17 -12.13 5.84
C VAL A 134 -0.30 -12.52 5.81
N PHE A 135 -1.04 -12.04 4.80
CA PHE A 135 -2.45 -12.38 4.62
C PHE A 135 -2.67 -13.88 4.39
N ALA A 136 -1.82 -14.55 3.62
CA ALA A 136 -1.94 -15.98 3.40
C ALA A 136 -1.87 -16.78 4.72
N LYS A 137 -0.98 -16.42 5.63
CA LYS A 137 -0.90 -17.04 6.96
C LYS A 137 -2.16 -16.81 7.79
N ASP A 138 -2.69 -15.58 7.75
CA ASP A 138 -3.89 -15.23 8.50
C ASP A 138 -5.14 -15.90 7.91
N ILE A 139 -5.28 -15.91 6.59
CA ILE A 139 -6.36 -16.60 5.88
C ILE A 139 -6.36 -18.08 6.23
N LYS A 140 -5.22 -18.79 6.13
CA LYS A 140 -5.10 -20.21 6.49
C LYS A 140 -5.60 -20.46 7.90
N ARG A 141 -5.18 -19.64 8.85
CA ARG A 141 -5.60 -19.75 10.25
C ARG A 141 -7.10 -19.48 10.42
N SER A 142 -7.64 -18.46 9.74
CA SER A 142 -9.04 -18.02 9.89
C SER A 142 -10.06 -19.01 9.33
N ILE A 143 -9.73 -19.69 8.22
CA ILE A 143 -10.61 -20.68 7.59
C ILE A 143 -10.26 -22.13 7.97
N GLY A 144 -9.35 -22.30 8.95
CA GLY A 144 -9.02 -23.62 9.51
C GLY A 144 -8.22 -24.52 8.57
N ILE A 145 -7.50 -23.95 7.60
CA ILE A 145 -6.61 -24.72 6.74
C ILE A 145 -5.37 -25.11 7.54
N VAL A 146 -5.18 -26.39 7.74
CA VAL A 146 -3.93 -26.96 8.26
C VAL A 146 -2.95 -27.07 7.09
N ASP A 147 -1.66 -26.77 7.32
CA ASP A 147 -0.60 -26.99 6.33
C ASP A 147 -0.31 -28.49 6.15
N ASP A 148 -1.30 -29.24 5.69
CA ASP A 148 -1.19 -30.63 5.31
C ASP A 148 -1.31 -30.72 3.78
N PRO A 149 -0.27 -31.17 3.07
CA PRO A 149 -0.29 -31.28 1.61
C PRO A 149 -1.29 -32.33 1.10
N GLU A 150 -1.80 -33.21 1.97
CA GLU A 150 -2.80 -34.22 1.61
C GLU A 150 -4.25 -33.73 1.84
N VAL A 151 -4.45 -32.61 2.53
CA VAL A 151 -5.77 -32.00 2.69
C VAL A 151 -6.08 -31.16 1.46
N GLU A 152 -6.92 -31.71 0.60
CA GLU A 152 -7.48 -30.98 -0.54
C GLU A 152 -8.20 -29.72 -0.02
N GLN A 153 -7.69 -28.55 -0.35
CA GLN A 153 -8.26 -27.25 0.08
C GLN A 153 -9.50 -26.97 -0.77
N GLN A 154 -10.48 -27.89 -0.68
CA GLN A 154 -11.72 -27.79 -1.43
C GLN A 154 -12.51 -26.57 -0.96
N GLY A 155 -12.88 -25.75 -1.91
CA GLY A 155 -13.89 -24.72 -1.73
C GLY A 155 -13.39 -23.33 -1.38
N THR A 156 -12.14 -22.97 -1.67
CA THR A 156 -11.68 -21.57 -1.57
C THR A 156 -11.60 -20.93 -2.95
N VAL A 157 -12.17 -19.74 -3.09
CA VAL A 157 -12.12 -18.94 -4.31
C VAL A 157 -11.70 -17.52 -3.98
N PHE A 158 -10.71 -16.99 -4.71
CA PHE A 158 -10.24 -15.63 -4.55
C PHE A 158 -10.94 -14.74 -5.57
N VAL A 159 -11.69 -13.75 -5.05
CA VAL A 159 -12.55 -12.89 -5.85
C VAL A 159 -11.89 -11.55 -6.06
N SER A 160 -11.70 -11.17 -7.31
CA SER A 160 -11.35 -9.80 -7.66
C SER A 160 -12.59 -8.94 -7.77
N PRO A 161 -12.69 -7.79 -7.09
CA PRO A 161 -13.85 -6.90 -7.16
C PRO A 161 -13.96 -6.14 -8.48
N ASP A 162 -12.97 -6.27 -9.37
CA ASP A 162 -12.99 -5.72 -10.73
C ASP A 162 -11.96 -6.45 -11.62
N ALA A 163 -11.97 -6.15 -12.91
CA ALA A 163 -11.03 -6.74 -13.87
C ALA A 163 -9.55 -6.35 -13.60
N GLY A 164 -9.31 -5.17 -13.02
CA GLY A 164 -7.95 -4.67 -12.73
C GLY A 164 -7.23 -5.47 -11.65
N GLY A 165 -7.97 -5.98 -10.67
CA GLY A 165 -7.44 -6.78 -9.55
C GLY A 165 -7.24 -8.27 -9.86
N ALA A 166 -7.64 -8.76 -11.05
CA ALA A 166 -7.62 -10.19 -11.38
C ALA A 166 -6.24 -10.85 -11.21
N VAL A 167 -5.16 -10.16 -11.57
CA VAL A 167 -3.79 -10.65 -11.38
C VAL A 167 -3.46 -10.80 -9.88
N ARG A 168 -3.95 -9.88 -9.05
CA ARG A 168 -3.76 -9.95 -7.59
C ARG A 168 -4.49 -11.14 -7.00
N ALA A 169 -5.77 -11.34 -7.35
CA ALA A 169 -6.55 -12.49 -6.93
C ALA A 169 -5.90 -13.82 -7.37
N ARG A 170 -5.38 -13.89 -8.61
CA ARG A 170 -4.65 -15.07 -9.11
C ARG A 170 -3.44 -15.41 -8.25
N LYS A 171 -2.64 -14.42 -7.89
CA LYS A 171 -1.45 -14.63 -7.05
C LYS A 171 -1.77 -15.16 -5.64
N PHE A 172 -2.94 -14.84 -5.10
CA PHE A 172 -3.44 -15.47 -3.86
C PHE A 172 -3.92 -16.89 -4.13
N ALA A 173 -4.73 -17.08 -5.17
CA ALA A 173 -5.25 -18.40 -5.54
C ALA A 173 -4.11 -19.43 -5.73
N ASP A 174 -3.01 -19.03 -6.38
CA ASP A 174 -1.85 -19.89 -6.59
C ASP A 174 -1.19 -20.35 -5.28
N MET A 175 -1.27 -19.55 -4.20
CA MET A 175 -0.74 -19.93 -2.88
C MET A 175 -1.63 -20.96 -2.14
N PHE A 176 -2.85 -21.14 -2.60
CA PHE A 176 -3.86 -21.99 -1.96
C PHE A 176 -4.35 -23.12 -2.87
N ASN A 177 -3.78 -23.27 -4.06
CA ASN A 177 -4.32 -24.13 -5.13
C ASN A 177 -5.83 -23.88 -5.35
N GLY A 178 -6.26 -22.63 -5.16
CA GLY A 178 -7.65 -22.21 -5.21
C GLY A 178 -8.07 -21.66 -6.57
N ASP A 179 -9.38 -21.46 -6.73
CA ASP A 179 -9.96 -20.84 -7.91
C ASP A 179 -9.94 -19.31 -7.86
N ILE A 180 -10.23 -18.68 -8.99
CA ILE A 180 -10.52 -17.25 -9.04
C ILE A 180 -11.93 -16.98 -9.55
N ALA A 181 -12.50 -15.87 -9.07
CA ALA A 181 -13.66 -15.26 -9.69
C ALA A 181 -13.42 -13.74 -9.86
N ILE A 182 -14.11 -13.14 -10.80
CA ILE A 182 -13.95 -11.72 -11.12
C ILE A 182 -15.34 -11.11 -11.20
N VAL A 183 -15.53 -9.98 -10.49
CA VAL A 183 -16.73 -9.16 -10.63
C VAL A 183 -16.54 -8.23 -11.83
N ASP A 184 -17.30 -8.47 -12.88
CA ASP A 184 -17.34 -7.59 -14.05
C ASP A 184 -18.44 -6.56 -13.89
N LYS A 185 -18.06 -5.28 -13.85
CA LYS A 185 -18.96 -4.13 -13.68
C LYS A 185 -19.22 -3.50 -15.02
N MET A 186 -20.40 -3.72 -15.54
CA MET A 186 -20.87 -3.05 -16.76
C MET A 186 -21.71 -1.83 -16.41
N ARG A 187 -21.34 -0.65 -16.92
CA ARG A 187 -22.15 0.56 -16.90
C ARG A 187 -22.74 0.75 -18.31
N PRO A 188 -23.95 0.23 -18.58
CA PRO A 188 -24.51 0.30 -19.93
C PRO A 188 -24.77 1.73 -20.40
N GLU A 189 -25.10 2.66 -19.51
CA GLU A 189 -25.34 4.09 -19.80
C GLU A 189 -25.19 4.95 -18.54
N ALA A 190 -24.87 6.23 -18.72
CA ALA A 190 -24.88 7.20 -17.62
C ALA A 190 -26.28 7.31 -16.99
N GLY A 191 -26.38 7.03 -15.69
CA GLY A 191 -27.65 7.11 -14.93
C GLY A 191 -28.44 5.80 -14.82
N LYS A 192 -28.00 4.70 -15.46
CA LYS A 192 -28.59 3.36 -15.25
C LYS A 192 -27.85 2.59 -14.14
N SER A 193 -28.58 1.66 -13.50
CA SER A 193 -28.03 0.78 -12.48
C SER A 193 -26.85 -0.02 -13.03
N GLU A 194 -25.79 -0.13 -12.22
CA GLU A 194 -24.61 -0.94 -12.50
C GLU A 194 -25.03 -2.42 -12.59
N VAL A 195 -24.74 -3.07 -13.71
CA VAL A 195 -24.94 -4.52 -13.87
C VAL A 195 -23.63 -5.18 -13.46
N MET A 196 -23.69 -6.10 -12.50
CA MET A 196 -22.57 -6.91 -12.10
C MET A 196 -22.73 -8.33 -12.62
N ASN A 197 -21.73 -8.81 -13.36
CA ASN A 197 -21.59 -10.20 -13.74
C ASN A 197 -20.47 -10.81 -12.91
N LEU A 198 -20.69 -12.01 -12.40
CA LEU A 198 -19.64 -12.79 -11.74
C LEU A 198 -19.10 -13.81 -12.74
N ILE A 199 -17.83 -13.68 -13.05
CA ILE A 199 -17.09 -14.64 -13.88
C ILE A 199 -16.37 -15.60 -12.96
N GLY A 200 -16.68 -16.88 -13.04
CA GLY A 200 -16.18 -17.91 -12.15
C GLY A 200 -17.27 -18.49 -11.24
N ASP A 201 -16.96 -19.55 -10.54
CA ASP A 201 -17.91 -20.25 -9.65
C ASP A 201 -17.53 -20.03 -8.18
N VAL A 202 -18.46 -19.46 -7.43
CA VAL A 202 -18.32 -19.16 -5.98
C VAL A 202 -19.29 -19.97 -5.11
N LYS A 203 -20.19 -20.74 -5.75
CA LYS A 203 -21.26 -21.42 -5.03
C LYS A 203 -20.72 -22.51 -4.11
N GLY A 204 -21.03 -22.41 -2.83
CA GLY A 204 -20.61 -23.39 -1.81
C GLY A 204 -19.13 -23.31 -1.44
N LYS A 205 -18.43 -22.24 -1.86
CA LYS A 205 -17.01 -22.01 -1.57
C LYS A 205 -16.81 -20.90 -0.55
N HIS A 206 -15.67 -20.92 0.12
CA HIS A 206 -15.19 -19.76 0.88
C HIS A 206 -14.71 -18.70 -0.08
N ALA A 207 -15.47 -17.63 -0.27
CA ALA A 207 -15.12 -16.52 -1.15
C ALA A 207 -14.29 -15.48 -0.39
N ILE A 208 -13.06 -15.26 -0.83
CA ILE A 208 -12.12 -14.28 -0.26
C ILE A 208 -11.97 -13.15 -1.27
N LEU A 209 -12.51 -11.97 -0.93
CA LEU A 209 -12.36 -10.79 -1.76
C LEU A 209 -10.97 -10.19 -1.55
N VAL A 210 -10.28 -9.90 -2.66
CA VAL A 210 -8.91 -9.38 -2.64
C VAL A 210 -8.85 -8.06 -3.40
N ASP A 211 -8.49 -7.00 -2.68
CA ASP A 211 -8.25 -5.68 -3.27
C ASP A 211 -6.96 -5.08 -2.70
N ASP A 212 -6.42 -4.03 -3.32
CA ASP A 212 -5.25 -3.29 -2.83
C ASP A 212 -5.63 -2.19 -1.83
N ILE A 213 -6.80 -1.60 -2.01
CA ILE A 213 -7.27 -0.49 -1.18
C ILE A 213 -8.74 -0.67 -0.87
N VAL A 214 -9.06 -0.72 0.41
CA VAL A 214 -10.43 -0.62 0.91
C VAL A 214 -10.62 0.77 1.53
N ASP A 215 -11.33 1.64 0.82
CA ASP A 215 -11.65 2.99 1.26
C ASP A 215 -13.04 3.02 1.94
N SER A 216 -14.09 3.35 1.21
CA SER A 216 -15.46 3.34 1.72
C SER A 216 -16.10 1.94 1.80
N GLY A 217 -15.44 0.92 1.27
CA GLY A 217 -16.00 -0.44 1.14
C GLY A 217 -17.11 -0.58 0.11
N GLY A 218 -17.52 0.50 -0.55
CA GLY A 218 -18.65 0.49 -1.49
C GLY A 218 -18.48 -0.47 -2.67
N THR A 219 -17.26 -0.78 -3.06
CA THR A 219 -16.93 -1.77 -4.09
C THR A 219 -17.15 -3.21 -3.61
N LEU A 220 -16.88 -3.46 -2.33
CA LEU A 220 -16.95 -4.79 -1.73
C LEU A 220 -18.34 -5.14 -1.19
N CYS A 221 -19.16 -4.12 -0.88
CA CYS A 221 -20.49 -4.29 -0.30
C CYS A 221 -21.62 -4.39 -1.34
N LYS A 222 -21.34 -4.19 -2.62
CA LYS A 222 -22.25 -4.35 -3.74
C LYS A 222 -22.15 -5.73 -4.35
#